data_86df55ad58cb2041a96d5af212118c7c
#
_entry.id   86df55ad58cb2041a96d5af212118c7c
#
_cell.length_a   1.000
_cell.length_b   1.000
_cell.length_c   1.000
_cell.angle_alpha   90.00
_cell.angle_beta   90.00
_cell.angle_gamma   90.00
#
_symmetry.space_group_name_H-M   'P 1'
#
loop_
_entity.id
_entity.type
_entity.pdbx_description
1 polymer ?
#
loop_
_entity_poly.entity_id
_entity_poly.type
_entity_poly.pdbx_seq_one_letter_code
_entity_poly.pdbx_strand_id
1 'polypeptide(L)'
;NAIWSRLEFENFLDPHKILQTNEVHLKAVGLSRQKIRYAKALAAADLDYMDLRKKGDDEVIKILTEVPGIGVWTAEIYAMFSLKRADVFAAGDLALKESARLLFSLDERPNEGELRVLSKKWSPWRSVAALLLWDYYGFTKNREGVV
;
A
#
# COMPACT_ATOMS: atom_id res chain seq x y z
N ASN A 1 16.97 -0.21 -5.64
CA ASN A 1 16.15 -0.79 -6.73
C ASN A 1 16.46 -0.05 -8.03
N ALA A 2 16.94 -0.79 -9.05
CA ALA A 2 17.45 -0.21 -10.31
C ALA A 2 16.42 0.68 -11.07
N ILE A 3 15.11 0.38 -10.97
CA ILE A 3 14.05 1.21 -11.56
C ILE A 3 13.92 2.52 -10.80
N TRP A 4 13.91 2.48 -9.46
CA TRP A 4 13.80 3.67 -8.64
C TRP A 4 14.94 4.65 -8.93
N SER A 5 16.19 4.18 -8.93
CA SER A 5 17.35 5.04 -9.20
C SER A 5 17.29 5.69 -10.61
N ARG A 6 16.73 4.99 -11.61
CA ARG A 6 16.51 5.58 -12.94
C ARG A 6 15.40 6.65 -12.93
N LEU A 7 14.32 6.42 -12.18
CA LEU A 7 13.26 7.42 -12.04
C LEU A 7 13.78 8.68 -11.36
N GLU A 8 14.60 8.55 -10.31
CA GLU A 8 15.25 9.69 -9.64
C GLU A 8 16.20 10.43 -10.61
N PHE A 9 17.06 9.70 -11.31
CA PHE A 9 18.02 10.28 -12.25
C PHE A 9 17.34 11.09 -13.36
N GLU A 10 16.25 10.58 -13.93
CA GLU A 10 15.45 11.25 -14.96
C GLU A 10 14.48 12.30 -14.39
N ASN A 11 14.47 12.50 -13.08
CA ASN A 11 13.51 13.36 -12.36
C ASN A 11 12.03 13.01 -12.63
N PHE A 12 11.72 11.71 -12.79
CA PHE A 12 10.35 11.22 -12.98
C PHE A 12 9.58 11.02 -11.67
N LEU A 13 10.11 11.54 -10.56
CA LEU A 13 9.37 11.68 -9.31
C LEU A 13 8.55 12.99 -9.27
N ASP A 14 8.80 13.90 -10.22
CA ASP A 14 7.98 15.10 -10.43
C ASP A 14 6.73 14.74 -11.26
N PRO A 15 5.50 14.95 -10.72
CA PRO A 15 4.26 14.68 -11.42
C PRO A 15 4.14 15.40 -12.77
N HIS A 16 4.58 16.66 -12.86
CA HIS A 16 4.52 17.44 -14.10
C HIS A 16 5.39 16.80 -15.19
N LYS A 17 6.58 16.31 -14.82
CA LYS A 17 7.48 15.66 -15.75
C LYS A 17 6.93 14.31 -16.25
N ILE A 18 6.31 13.54 -15.36
CA ILE A 18 5.61 12.30 -15.75
C ILE A 18 4.51 12.57 -16.79
N LEU A 19 3.72 13.63 -16.60
CA LEU A 19 2.63 13.97 -17.53
C LEU A 19 3.16 14.36 -18.91
N GLN A 20 4.24 15.13 -18.97
CA GLN A 20 4.84 15.62 -20.22
C GLN A 20 5.67 14.57 -20.96
N THR A 21 6.12 13.52 -20.27
CA THR A 21 7.00 12.51 -20.85
C THR A 21 6.21 11.51 -21.70
N ASN A 22 6.71 11.17 -22.87
CA ASN A 22 6.12 10.15 -23.72
C ASN A 22 6.30 8.73 -23.15
N GLU A 23 5.43 7.81 -23.56
CA GLU A 23 5.43 6.43 -23.05
C GLU A 23 6.70 5.65 -23.39
N VAL A 24 7.34 5.96 -24.51
CA VAL A 24 8.56 5.26 -24.96
C VAL A 24 9.69 5.52 -23.95
N HIS A 25 9.84 6.76 -23.52
CA HIS A 25 10.85 7.13 -22.52
C HIS A 25 10.55 6.52 -21.15
N LEU A 26 9.27 6.56 -20.70
CA LEU A 26 8.86 5.92 -19.44
C LEU A 26 9.06 4.39 -19.47
N LYS A 27 8.92 3.74 -20.62
CA LYS A 27 9.27 2.32 -20.79
C LYS A 27 10.78 2.08 -20.70
N ALA A 28 11.59 2.97 -21.27
CA ALA A 28 13.05 2.82 -21.25
C ALA A 28 13.63 2.80 -19.84
N VAL A 29 13.02 3.51 -18.88
CA VAL A 29 13.40 3.45 -17.45
C VAL A 29 12.92 2.20 -16.74
N GLY A 30 12.10 1.36 -17.39
CA GLY A 30 11.67 0.05 -16.86
C GLY A 30 10.23 -0.02 -16.37
N LEU A 31 9.39 0.97 -16.70
CA LEU A 31 7.97 0.93 -16.35
C LEU A 31 7.18 0.09 -17.37
N SER A 32 6.34 -0.83 -16.88
CA SER A 32 5.37 -1.52 -17.74
C SER A 32 4.26 -0.56 -18.20
N ARG A 33 3.55 -0.90 -19.30
CA ARG A 33 2.41 -0.09 -19.78
C ARG A 33 1.41 0.23 -18.67
N GLN A 34 1.09 -0.76 -17.83
CA GLN A 34 0.16 -0.59 -16.72
C GLN A 34 0.69 0.41 -15.68
N LYS A 35 1.98 0.30 -15.31
CA LYS A 35 2.61 1.24 -14.37
C LYS A 35 2.68 2.66 -14.91
N ILE A 36 2.93 2.82 -16.22
CA ILE A 36 2.91 4.14 -16.88
C ILE A 36 1.51 4.75 -16.78
N ARG A 37 0.46 3.98 -17.10
CA ARG A 37 -0.92 4.46 -17.00
C ARG A 37 -1.26 4.91 -15.56
N TYR A 38 -0.87 4.12 -14.55
CA TYR A 38 -1.12 4.45 -13.15
C TYR A 38 -0.30 5.65 -12.66
N ALA A 39 0.98 5.75 -13.07
CA ALA A 39 1.82 6.90 -12.74
C ALA A 39 1.24 8.20 -13.34
N LYS A 40 0.79 8.16 -14.59
CA LYS A 40 0.12 9.30 -15.23
C LYS A 40 -1.22 9.65 -14.57
N ALA A 41 -2.02 8.65 -14.19
CA ALA A 41 -3.27 8.88 -13.48
C ALA A 41 -3.04 9.53 -12.12
N LEU A 42 -2.04 9.05 -11.37
CA LEU A 42 -1.66 9.65 -10.08
C LEU A 42 -1.15 11.07 -10.24
N ALA A 43 -0.28 11.32 -11.24
CA ALA A 43 0.22 12.65 -11.54
C ALA A 43 -0.88 13.63 -11.96
N ALA A 44 -1.89 13.16 -12.71
CA ALA A 44 -3.04 13.96 -13.14
C ALA A 44 -4.07 14.22 -12.05
N ALA A 45 -4.09 13.42 -10.99
CA ALA A 45 -5.02 13.58 -9.88
C ALA A 45 -4.74 14.82 -9.03
N ASP A 46 -3.54 15.41 -9.15
CA ASP A 46 -3.12 16.66 -8.47
C ASP A 46 -3.50 16.67 -6.97
N LEU A 47 -3.16 15.58 -6.29
CA LEU A 47 -3.53 15.40 -4.89
C LEU A 47 -2.80 16.39 -3.97
N ASP A 48 -3.55 17.11 -3.15
CA ASP A 48 -2.97 17.89 -2.05
C ASP A 48 -2.62 16.97 -0.88
N TYR A 49 -1.37 16.51 -0.84
CA TYR A 49 -0.85 15.63 0.21
C TYR A 49 -0.84 16.29 1.60
N MET A 50 -0.79 17.63 1.68
CA MET A 50 -0.86 18.33 2.95
C MET A 50 -2.29 18.38 3.48
N ASP A 51 -3.28 18.47 2.58
CA ASP A 51 -4.68 18.39 2.95
C ASP A 51 -5.08 16.96 3.35
N LEU A 52 -4.57 15.93 2.68
CA LEU A 52 -4.78 14.53 3.08
C LEU A 52 -4.38 14.25 4.54
N ARG A 53 -3.36 14.94 5.06
CA ARG A 53 -2.94 14.80 6.46
C ARG A 53 -3.99 15.27 7.46
N LYS A 54 -4.88 16.18 7.06
CA LYS A 54 -5.92 16.76 7.92
C LYS A 54 -7.24 15.98 7.90
N LYS A 55 -7.41 15.11 6.91
CA LYS A 55 -8.63 14.33 6.69
C LYS A 55 -8.69 13.09 7.59
N GLY A 56 -9.89 12.57 7.80
CA GLY A 56 -10.10 11.29 8.48
C GLY A 56 -9.63 10.10 7.63
N ASP A 57 -9.41 8.96 8.26
CA ASP A 57 -8.82 7.79 7.60
C ASP A 57 -9.70 7.27 6.45
N ASP A 58 -11.01 7.17 6.66
CA ASP A 58 -11.96 6.72 5.63
C ASP A 58 -12.01 7.69 4.43
N GLU A 59 -11.92 8.99 4.68
CA GLU A 59 -11.91 10.02 3.64
C GLU A 59 -10.60 9.95 2.83
N VAL A 60 -9.47 9.74 3.48
CA VAL A 60 -8.16 9.54 2.80
C VAL A 60 -8.23 8.32 1.90
N ILE A 61 -8.71 7.19 2.40
CA ILE A 61 -8.83 5.95 1.62
C ILE A 61 -9.76 6.17 0.43
N LYS A 62 -10.89 6.83 0.62
CA LYS A 62 -11.83 7.16 -0.45
C LYS A 62 -11.17 8.00 -1.55
N ILE A 63 -10.54 9.12 -1.20
CA ILE A 63 -9.87 10.01 -2.16
C ILE A 63 -8.79 9.25 -2.95
N LEU A 64 -7.96 8.49 -2.27
CA LEU A 64 -6.89 7.74 -2.93
C LEU A 64 -7.42 6.66 -3.88
N THR A 65 -8.50 5.98 -3.52
CA THR A 65 -9.08 4.91 -4.36
C THR A 65 -9.85 5.44 -5.58
N GLU A 66 -10.13 6.73 -5.67
CA GLU A 66 -10.65 7.37 -6.89
C GLU A 66 -9.57 7.47 -7.99
N VAL A 67 -8.28 7.36 -7.62
CA VAL A 67 -7.18 7.40 -8.57
C VAL A 67 -7.01 6.03 -9.24
N PRO A 68 -7.08 5.93 -10.58
CA PRO A 68 -6.89 4.67 -11.29
C PRO A 68 -5.57 3.99 -10.95
N GLY A 69 -5.63 2.76 -10.46
CA GLY A 69 -4.46 1.97 -10.06
C GLY A 69 -4.14 2.00 -8.57
N ILE A 70 -4.86 2.80 -7.79
CA ILE A 70 -4.78 2.76 -6.33
C ILE A 70 -5.99 1.98 -5.80
N GLY A 71 -5.74 0.78 -5.30
CA GLY A 71 -6.76 -0.01 -4.59
C GLY A 71 -6.79 0.29 -3.10
N VAL A 72 -7.81 -0.25 -2.41
CA VAL A 72 -8.00 -0.07 -0.95
C VAL A 72 -6.73 -0.46 -0.19
N TRP A 73 -6.14 -1.61 -0.48
CA TRP A 73 -4.89 -2.04 0.15
C TRP A 73 -3.76 -1.00 0.01
N THR A 74 -3.56 -0.43 -1.19
CA THR A 74 -2.52 0.59 -1.42
C THR A 74 -2.82 1.87 -0.63
N ALA A 75 -4.08 2.29 -0.59
CA ALA A 75 -4.51 3.47 0.18
C ALA A 75 -4.33 3.26 1.69
N GLU A 76 -4.66 2.08 2.21
CA GLU A 76 -4.44 1.70 3.61
C GLU A 76 -2.95 1.70 3.96
N ILE A 77 -2.08 1.12 3.11
CA ILE A 77 -0.62 1.15 3.27
C ILE A 77 -0.09 2.59 3.29
N TYR A 78 -0.58 3.46 2.40
CA TYR A 78 -0.22 4.87 2.41
C TYR A 78 -0.63 5.56 3.72
N ALA A 79 -1.85 5.34 4.19
CA ALA A 79 -2.34 5.89 5.44
C ALA A 79 -1.50 5.42 6.64
N MET A 80 -1.16 4.14 6.71
CA MET A 80 -0.34 3.57 7.78
C MET A 80 1.08 4.11 7.79
N PHE A 81 1.77 4.10 6.64
CA PHE A 81 3.21 4.37 6.59
C PHE A 81 3.55 5.83 6.26
N SER A 82 2.82 6.49 5.34
CA SER A 82 3.10 7.87 4.95
C SER A 82 2.40 8.87 5.84
N LEU A 83 1.15 8.62 6.22
CA LEU A 83 0.40 9.51 7.12
C LEU A 83 0.57 9.14 8.60
N LYS A 84 1.19 7.99 8.91
CA LYS A 84 1.43 7.50 10.28
C LYS A 84 0.14 7.30 11.09
N ARG A 85 -0.93 6.86 10.42
CA ARG A 85 -2.21 6.60 11.09
C ARG A 85 -2.11 5.37 11.98
N ALA A 86 -2.54 5.50 13.23
CA ALA A 86 -2.45 4.43 14.22
C ALA A 86 -3.55 3.37 14.06
N ASP A 87 -4.71 3.75 13.50
CA ASP A 87 -5.91 2.90 13.50
C ASP A 87 -6.41 2.54 12.09
N VAL A 88 -5.49 2.29 11.17
CA VAL A 88 -5.76 1.71 9.84
C VAL A 88 -5.24 0.29 9.77
N PHE A 89 -5.90 -0.57 9.01
CA PHE A 89 -5.52 -1.98 8.91
C PHE A 89 -5.71 -2.51 7.47
N ALA A 90 -4.61 -2.89 6.84
CA ALA A 90 -4.60 -3.38 5.45
C ALA A 90 -5.10 -4.84 5.36
N ALA A 91 -6.40 -5.06 5.61
CA ALA A 91 -7.01 -6.39 5.69
C ALA A 91 -6.91 -7.19 4.37
N GLY A 92 -6.69 -6.52 3.24
CA GLY A 92 -6.42 -7.15 1.95
C GLY A 92 -5.05 -7.83 1.85
N ASP A 93 -4.11 -7.53 2.77
CA ASP A 93 -2.74 -8.01 2.73
C ASP A 93 -2.64 -9.52 2.98
N LEU A 94 -1.91 -10.22 2.08
CA LEU A 94 -1.79 -11.67 2.14
C LEU A 94 -0.97 -12.14 3.34
N ALA A 95 0.09 -11.41 3.71
CA ALA A 95 0.93 -11.77 4.84
C ALA A 95 0.17 -11.57 6.16
N LEU A 96 -0.65 -10.52 6.28
CA LEU A 96 -1.52 -10.31 7.44
C LEU A 96 -2.56 -11.41 7.59
N LYS A 97 -3.19 -11.83 6.48
CA LYS A 97 -4.15 -12.95 6.48
C LYS A 97 -3.49 -14.25 6.94
N GLU A 98 -2.29 -14.54 6.41
CA GLU A 98 -1.57 -15.76 6.77
C GLU A 98 -1.08 -15.72 8.21
N SER A 99 -0.57 -14.58 8.67
CA SER A 99 -0.16 -14.39 10.07
C SER A 99 -1.33 -14.59 11.04
N ALA A 100 -2.50 -14.06 10.70
CA ALA A 100 -3.70 -14.25 11.50
C ALA A 100 -4.09 -15.74 11.56
N ARG A 101 -4.04 -16.45 10.42
CA ARG A 101 -4.29 -17.90 10.39
C ARG A 101 -3.38 -18.65 11.34
N LEU A 102 -2.08 -18.41 11.25
CA LEU A 102 -1.08 -19.08 12.08
C LEU A 102 -1.20 -18.72 13.56
N LEU A 103 -1.31 -17.44 13.88
CA LEU A 103 -1.31 -16.93 15.25
C LEU A 103 -2.56 -17.36 16.03
N PHE A 104 -3.71 -17.40 15.36
CA PHE A 104 -4.99 -17.75 15.97
C PHE A 104 -5.40 -19.19 15.71
N SER A 105 -4.52 -20.01 15.11
CA SER A 105 -4.77 -21.43 14.79
C SER A 105 -6.08 -21.63 14.01
N LEU A 106 -6.32 -20.76 13.02
CA LEU A 106 -7.49 -20.88 12.14
C LEU A 106 -7.27 -22.03 11.13
N ASP A 107 -8.31 -22.79 10.84
CA ASP A 107 -8.26 -23.88 9.87
C ASP A 107 -7.91 -23.36 8.47
N GLU A 108 -8.51 -22.23 8.08
CA GLU A 108 -8.30 -21.61 6.78
C GLU A 108 -7.83 -20.15 6.93
N ARG A 109 -7.20 -19.66 5.84
CA ARG A 109 -6.81 -18.27 5.76
C ARG A 109 -8.04 -17.36 5.68
N PRO A 110 -8.22 -16.40 6.60
CA PRO A 110 -9.37 -15.52 6.59
C PRO A 110 -9.43 -14.70 5.29
N ASN A 111 -10.62 -14.49 4.77
CA ASN A 111 -10.82 -13.51 3.70
C ASN A 111 -10.67 -12.08 4.23
N GLU A 112 -10.71 -11.09 3.33
CA GLU A 112 -10.51 -9.68 3.72
C GLU A 112 -11.58 -9.21 4.72
N GLY A 113 -12.85 -9.57 4.49
CA GLY A 113 -13.96 -9.16 5.38
C GLY A 113 -13.82 -9.75 6.78
N GLU A 114 -13.48 -11.02 6.89
CA GLU A 114 -13.25 -11.73 8.15
C GLU A 114 -12.07 -11.12 8.92
N LEU A 115 -10.96 -10.85 8.23
CA LEU A 115 -9.80 -10.24 8.86
C LEU A 115 -10.09 -8.77 9.28
N ARG A 116 -10.89 -8.04 8.51
CA ARG A 116 -11.34 -6.70 8.87
C ARG A 116 -12.20 -6.70 10.13
N VAL A 117 -13.10 -7.69 10.26
CA VAL A 117 -13.88 -7.88 11.50
C VAL A 117 -12.98 -8.24 12.67
N LEU A 118 -12.05 -9.18 12.47
CA LEU A 118 -11.09 -9.58 13.50
C LEU A 118 -10.26 -8.39 14.01
N SER A 119 -9.84 -7.50 13.12
CA SER A 119 -8.99 -6.34 13.45
C SER A 119 -9.68 -5.27 14.29
N LYS A 120 -11.02 -5.26 14.37
CA LYS A 120 -11.77 -4.28 15.17
C LYS A 120 -11.39 -4.27 16.65
N LYS A 121 -11.04 -5.44 17.19
CA LYS A 121 -10.62 -5.57 18.60
C LYS A 121 -9.28 -4.91 18.92
N TRP A 122 -8.50 -4.53 17.90
CA TRP A 122 -7.21 -3.87 18.07
C TRP A 122 -7.29 -2.34 17.95
N SER A 123 -8.49 -1.79 17.68
CA SER A 123 -8.71 -0.35 17.70
C SER A 123 -8.43 0.19 19.12
N PRO A 124 -7.77 1.36 19.26
CA PRO A 124 -7.35 2.30 18.19
C PRO A 124 -5.91 2.08 17.67
N TRP A 125 -5.36 0.88 17.78
CA TRP A 125 -3.97 0.56 17.43
C TRP A 125 -3.86 -0.49 16.32
N ARG A 126 -4.79 -0.49 15.36
CA ARG A 126 -4.84 -1.50 14.30
C ARG A 126 -3.58 -1.53 13.43
N SER A 127 -2.95 -0.37 13.19
CA SER A 127 -1.69 -0.31 12.45
C SER A 127 -0.53 -0.95 13.21
N VAL A 128 -0.50 -0.80 14.53
CA VAL A 128 0.51 -1.48 15.37
C VAL A 128 0.31 -2.99 15.32
N ALA A 129 -0.94 -3.45 15.41
CA ALA A 129 -1.25 -4.87 15.27
C ALA A 129 -0.82 -5.42 13.89
N ALA A 130 -1.00 -4.65 12.82
CA ALA A 130 -0.54 -5.04 11.50
C ALA A 130 1.00 -5.18 11.44
N LEU A 131 1.75 -4.24 12.02
CA LEU A 131 3.22 -4.32 12.10
C LEU A 131 3.67 -5.59 12.84
N LEU A 132 3.07 -5.90 13.98
CA LEU A 132 3.38 -7.12 14.72
C LEU A 132 3.06 -8.39 13.93
N LEU A 133 1.96 -8.41 13.18
CA LEU A 133 1.59 -9.53 12.33
C LEU A 133 2.56 -9.70 11.15
N TRP A 134 3.06 -8.62 10.53
CA TRP A 134 4.10 -8.71 9.50
C TRP A 134 5.43 -9.24 10.07
N ASP A 135 5.84 -8.76 11.25
CA ASP A 135 7.04 -9.29 11.92
C ASP A 135 6.89 -10.78 12.23
N TYR A 136 5.74 -11.19 12.74
CA TYR A 136 5.42 -12.59 12.98
C TYR A 136 5.46 -13.42 11.70
N TYR A 137 4.92 -12.90 10.58
CA TYR A 137 5.00 -13.55 9.27
C TYR A 137 6.47 -13.77 8.84
N GLY A 138 7.30 -12.75 8.93
CA GLY A 138 8.72 -12.84 8.60
C GLY A 138 9.44 -13.89 9.47
N PHE A 139 9.15 -13.90 10.77
CA PHE A 139 9.73 -14.87 11.70
C PHE A 139 9.30 -16.31 11.36
N THR A 140 8.03 -16.57 11.08
CA THR A 140 7.55 -17.91 10.75
C THR A 140 8.11 -18.40 9.42
N LYS A 141 8.19 -17.54 8.40
CA LYS A 141 8.77 -17.89 7.09
C LYS A 141 10.26 -18.22 7.18
N ASN A 142 11.03 -17.49 7.96
CA ASN A 142 12.43 -17.78 8.17
C ASN A 142 12.66 -19.14 8.88
N ARG A 143 11.76 -19.53 9.79
CA ARG A 143 11.82 -20.85 10.44
C ARG A 143 11.46 -22.00 9.50
N GLU A 144 10.60 -21.77 8.51
CA GLU A 144 10.21 -22.76 7.49
C GLU A 144 11.27 -22.90 6.38
N GLY A 145 12.39 -22.12 6.42
CA GLY A 145 13.44 -22.15 5.41
C GLY A 145 13.02 -21.59 4.06
N VAL A 146 11.93 -20.83 4.01
CA VAL A 146 11.47 -20.10 2.82
C VAL A 146 12.13 -18.73 2.83
N VAL A 147 13.31 -18.63 2.20
CA VAL A 147 14.03 -17.38 1.98
C VAL A 147 13.51 -16.72 0.69
#